data_b42596b1ff9914f4202821744b0eddb7
#
_entry.id   b42596b1ff9914f4202821744b0eddb7
#
_cell.length_a   1.000
_cell.length_b   1.000
_cell.length_c   1.000
_cell.angle_alpha   90.00
_cell.angle_beta   90.00
_cell.angle_gamma   90.00
#
_symmetry.space_group_name_H-M   'P 1'
#
loop_
_entity.id
_entity.type
_entity.pdbx_description
1 polymer ?
#
loop_
_entity_poly.entity_id
_entity_poly.type
_entity_poly.pdbx_seq_one_letter_code
_entity_poly.pdbx_strand_id
1 'polypeptide(L)'
;EPNHALYYGLMRSLYERSPVRSSVVGTAESIARITPEVLTDCHRAFYAPSNMLLAIVGDVEPESVAEAARRALPAERAPVPEPDYGEIEPLSPFERRFSREMDVSAPQFMIGAKLQPGGGGDALLRKQLAAALALRALAGSSSPLYTSMYSEGLVRSLWNEADWGPCAAYAVIGGES
;
A
#
# COMPACT_ATOMS: atom_id res chain seq x y z
N GLU A 1 16.17 -6.14 0.15
CA GLU A 1 16.17 -4.68 0.31
C GLU A 1 15.65 -4.34 1.71
N PRO A 2 16.40 -3.52 2.54
CA PRO A 2 16.07 -3.30 3.96
C PRO A 2 14.68 -2.70 4.19
N ASN A 3 14.33 -1.64 3.47
CA ASN A 3 13.03 -0.99 3.61
C ASN A 3 11.85 -1.93 3.30
N HIS A 4 11.99 -2.78 2.29
CA HIS A 4 11.00 -3.80 1.96
C HIS A 4 10.85 -4.84 3.07
N ALA A 5 11.97 -5.31 3.64
CA ALA A 5 11.95 -6.27 4.74
C ALA A 5 11.31 -5.68 6.00
N LEU A 6 11.61 -4.41 6.29
CA LEU A 6 11.06 -3.68 7.43
C LEU A 6 9.55 -3.43 7.28
N TYR A 7 9.12 -2.95 6.11
CA TYR A 7 7.71 -2.70 5.82
C TYR A 7 6.87 -3.98 5.93
N TYR A 8 7.27 -5.07 5.25
CA TYR A 8 6.51 -6.32 5.34
C TYR A 8 6.68 -7.03 6.69
N GLY A 9 7.76 -6.78 7.42
CA GLY A 9 7.88 -7.16 8.82
C GLY A 9 6.81 -6.49 9.68
N LEU A 10 6.64 -5.18 9.52
CA LEU A 10 5.58 -4.43 10.19
C LEU A 10 4.18 -4.92 9.78
N MET A 11 3.90 -5.08 8.47
CA MET A 11 2.58 -5.54 8.01
C MET A 11 2.23 -6.94 8.56
N ARG A 12 3.20 -7.85 8.64
CA ARG A 12 3.01 -9.18 9.26
C ARG A 12 2.79 -9.10 10.77
N SER A 13 3.39 -8.14 11.44
CA SER A 13 3.18 -7.91 12.87
C SER A 13 1.82 -7.27 13.16
N LEU A 14 1.35 -6.39 12.27
CA LEU A 14 0.02 -5.80 12.40
C LEU A 14 -1.09 -6.81 12.07
N TYR A 15 -0.98 -7.54 10.96
CA TYR A 15 -2.05 -8.37 10.38
C TYR A 15 -1.70 -9.86 10.39
N GLU A 16 -2.64 -10.69 10.83
CA GLU A 16 -2.50 -12.14 10.83
C GLU A 16 -2.84 -12.76 9.48
N ARG A 17 -3.92 -12.32 8.84
CA ARG A 17 -4.52 -12.94 7.66
C ARG A 17 -4.66 -12.00 6.45
N SER A 18 -4.79 -10.71 6.68
CA SER A 18 -5.02 -9.73 5.62
C SER A 18 -3.96 -9.82 4.51
N PRO A 19 -4.36 -9.75 3.23
CA PRO A 19 -3.43 -9.76 2.09
C PRO A 19 -2.36 -8.67 2.14
N VAL A 20 -2.57 -7.56 2.85
CA VAL A 20 -1.62 -6.45 2.98
C VAL A 20 -0.28 -6.88 3.59
N ARG A 21 -0.26 -8.00 4.32
CA ARG A 21 0.96 -8.58 4.92
C ARG A 21 1.90 -9.26 3.90
N SER A 22 1.42 -9.45 2.68
CA SER A 22 2.13 -10.18 1.63
C SER A 22 2.66 -9.20 0.58
N SER A 23 3.89 -9.43 0.13
CA SER A 23 4.48 -8.63 -0.94
C SER A 23 3.74 -8.85 -2.25
N VAL A 24 3.30 -7.76 -2.89
CA VAL A 24 2.66 -7.80 -4.22
C VAL A 24 3.60 -8.27 -5.33
N VAL A 25 4.91 -8.14 -5.15
CA VAL A 25 5.92 -8.66 -6.09
C VAL A 25 6.22 -10.15 -5.86
N GLY A 26 5.60 -10.76 -4.86
CA GLY A 26 5.81 -12.17 -4.51
C GLY A 26 7.16 -12.48 -3.89
N THR A 27 7.46 -13.77 -3.82
CA THR A 27 8.74 -14.33 -3.39
C THR A 27 9.33 -15.18 -4.51
N ALA A 28 10.60 -15.51 -4.45
CA ALA A 28 11.24 -16.40 -5.43
C ALA A 28 10.46 -17.72 -5.60
N GLU A 29 9.99 -18.29 -4.49
CA GLU A 29 9.22 -19.53 -4.49
C GLU A 29 7.82 -19.35 -5.11
N SER A 30 7.14 -18.23 -4.88
CA SER A 30 5.83 -17.96 -5.47
C SER A 30 5.95 -17.67 -6.97
N ILE A 31 6.97 -16.93 -7.38
CA ILE A 31 7.24 -16.62 -8.79
C ILE A 31 7.58 -17.90 -9.57
N ALA A 32 8.41 -18.78 -9.01
CA ALA A 32 8.77 -20.05 -9.64
C ALA A 32 7.58 -21.00 -9.89
N ARG A 33 6.45 -20.78 -9.24
CA ARG A 33 5.21 -21.55 -9.43
C ARG A 33 4.25 -20.95 -10.48
N ILE A 34 4.57 -19.77 -11.00
CA ILE A 34 3.75 -19.13 -12.04
C ILE A 34 3.97 -19.88 -13.36
N THR A 35 2.90 -20.42 -13.91
CA THR A 35 2.90 -21.08 -15.23
C THR A 35 2.29 -20.16 -16.30
N PRO A 36 2.52 -20.44 -17.61
CA PRO A 36 1.87 -19.70 -18.68
C PRO A 36 0.33 -19.72 -18.59
N GLU A 37 -0.25 -20.84 -18.11
CA GLU A 37 -1.70 -20.99 -17.93
C GLU A 37 -2.21 -20.02 -16.88
N VAL A 38 -1.54 -19.94 -15.70
CA VAL A 38 -1.88 -19.00 -14.62
C VAL A 38 -1.82 -17.56 -15.12
N LEU A 39 -0.78 -17.19 -15.89
CA LEU A 39 -0.67 -15.85 -16.47
C LEU A 39 -1.83 -15.56 -17.44
N THR A 40 -2.15 -16.53 -18.30
CA THR A 40 -3.24 -16.38 -19.29
C THR A 40 -4.59 -16.24 -18.58
N ASP A 41 -4.83 -17.01 -17.55
CA ASP A 41 -6.09 -16.95 -16.77
C ASP A 41 -6.22 -15.64 -16.01
N CYS A 42 -5.15 -15.16 -15.37
CA CYS A 42 -5.10 -13.84 -14.75
C CYS A 42 -5.33 -12.73 -15.78
N HIS A 43 -4.68 -12.79 -16.93
CA HIS A 43 -4.89 -11.82 -18.00
C HIS A 43 -6.36 -11.82 -18.46
N ARG A 44 -6.94 -12.98 -18.71
CA ARG A 44 -8.36 -13.11 -19.13
C ARG A 44 -9.32 -12.58 -18.08
N ALA A 45 -9.04 -12.82 -16.79
CA ALA A 45 -9.90 -12.38 -15.69
C ALA A 45 -9.86 -10.87 -15.47
N PHE A 46 -8.68 -10.26 -15.51
CA PHE A 46 -8.50 -8.88 -15.06
C PHE A 46 -8.31 -7.84 -16.16
N TYR A 47 -7.80 -8.24 -17.35
CA TYR A 47 -7.52 -7.33 -18.46
C TYR A 47 -8.68 -7.27 -19.48
N ALA A 48 -9.91 -7.29 -18.98
CA ALA A 48 -11.08 -7.06 -19.80
C ALA A 48 -11.40 -5.56 -19.89
N PRO A 49 -11.84 -5.02 -21.05
CA PRO A 49 -12.18 -3.60 -21.20
C PRO A 49 -13.21 -3.10 -20.16
N SER A 50 -14.13 -3.97 -19.73
CA SER A 50 -15.11 -3.69 -18.68
C SER A 50 -14.49 -3.45 -17.29
N ASN A 51 -13.24 -3.88 -17.06
CA ASN A 51 -12.47 -3.74 -15.83
C ASN A 51 -11.32 -2.72 -15.96
N MET A 52 -11.26 -1.96 -17.07
CA MET A 52 -10.14 -1.07 -17.36
C MET A 52 -10.60 0.38 -17.53
N LEU A 53 -9.75 1.31 -17.13
CA LEU A 53 -9.89 2.72 -17.41
C LEU A 53 -8.72 3.16 -18.29
N LEU A 54 -9.02 3.73 -19.46
CA LEU A 54 -8.03 4.34 -20.35
C LEU A 54 -7.98 5.84 -20.09
N ALA A 55 -6.87 6.35 -19.60
CA ALA A 55 -6.60 7.78 -19.43
C ALA A 55 -5.43 8.19 -20.34
N ILE A 56 -5.66 9.19 -21.19
CA ILE A 56 -4.65 9.73 -22.10
C ILE A 56 -4.55 11.23 -21.86
N VAL A 57 -3.32 11.70 -21.65
CA VAL A 57 -2.99 13.12 -21.48
C VAL A 57 -1.92 13.49 -22.50
N GLY A 58 -2.20 14.52 -23.30
CA GLY A 58 -1.27 15.00 -24.34
C GLY A 58 -1.97 15.91 -25.33
N ASP A 59 -1.25 16.32 -26.36
CA ASP A 59 -1.79 17.06 -27.51
C ASP A 59 -2.46 16.07 -28.47
N VAL A 60 -3.69 15.67 -28.16
CA VAL A 60 -4.45 14.66 -28.90
C VAL A 60 -5.91 15.10 -29.07
N GLU A 61 -6.51 14.76 -30.22
CA GLU A 61 -7.94 14.90 -30.43
C GLU A 61 -8.72 13.78 -29.72
N PRO A 62 -9.61 14.09 -28.75
CA PRO A 62 -10.33 13.08 -27.97
C PRO A 62 -11.12 12.08 -28.82
N GLU A 63 -11.76 12.55 -29.89
CA GLU A 63 -12.55 11.71 -30.81
C GLU A 63 -11.71 10.68 -31.53
N SER A 64 -10.51 11.07 -31.98
CA SER A 64 -9.55 10.18 -32.64
C SER A 64 -9.05 9.09 -31.71
N VAL A 65 -8.79 9.43 -30.44
CA VAL A 65 -8.42 8.49 -29.39
C VAL A 65 -9.57 7.51 -29.10
N ALA A 66 -10.77 8.01 -28.93
CA ALA A 66 -11.95 7.19 -28.67
C ALA A 66 -12.22 6.21 -29.85
N GLU A 67 -12.06 6.65 -31.10
CA GLU A 67 -12.17 5.76 -32.26
C GLU A 67 -11.08 4.70 -32.31
N ALA A 68 -9.83 5.07 -32.05
CA ALA A 68 -8.73 4.12 -32.01
C ALA A 68 -8.95 3.07 -30.90
N ALA A 69 -9.38 3.49 -29.71
CA ALA A 69 -9.73 2.59 -28.62
C ALA A 69 -10.88 1.63 -29.00
N ARG A 70 -11.98 2.13 -29.60
CA ARG A 70 -13.09 1.28 -30.03
C ARG A 70 -12.68 0.26 -31.09
N ARG A 71 -11.73 0.59 -31.95
CA ARG A 71 -11.22 -0.34 -32.98
C ARG A 71 -10.27 -1.39 -32.41
N ALA A 72 -9.49 -1.02 -31.39
CA ALA A 72 -8.46 -1.90 -30.81
C ALA A 72 -9.00 -2.83 -29.71
N LEU A 73 -10.06 -2.43 -29.02
CA LEU A 73 -10.60 -3.18 -27.88
C LEU A 73 -11.76 -4.09 -28.31
N PRO A 74 -11.89 -5.30 -27.74
CA PRO A 74 -13.03 -6.16 -27.99
C PRO A 74 -14.35 -5.52 -27.60
N ALA A 75 -15.38 -5.74 -28.41
CA ALA A 75 -16.73 -5.23 -28.12
C ALA A 75 -17.44 -6.03 -26.99
N GLU A 76 -17.00 -7.26 -26.73
CA GLU A 76 -17.57 -8.10 -25.70
C GLU A 76 -17.23 -7.60 -24.29
N ARG A 77 -18.27 -7.51 -23.46
CA ARG A 77 -18.11 -7.22 -22.03
C ARG A 77 -17.89 -8.54 -21.29
N ALA A 78 -16.69 -8.76 -20.79
CA ALA A 78 -16.44 -9.83 -19.85
C ALA A 78 -16.97 -9.44 -18.44
N PRO A 79 -17.40 -10.42 -17.63
CA PRO A 79 -17.74 -10.15 -16.23
C PRO A 79 -16.51 -9.62 -15.48
N VAL A 80 -16.73 -8.60 -14.66
CA VAL A 80 -15.68 -8.07 -13.78
C VAL A 80 -15.61 -8.97 -12.55
N PRO A 81 -14.44 -9.52 -12.20
CA PRO A 81 -14.29 -10.30 -10.98
C PRO A 81 -14.61 -9.46 -9.75
N GLU A 82 -15.37 -10.00 -8.83
CA GLU A 82 -15.57 -9.37 -7.53
C GLU A 82 -14.34 -9.60 -6.67
N PRO A 83 -13.66 -8.53 -6.18
CA PRO A 83 -12.44 -8.69 -5.39
C PRO A 83 -12.78 -9.17 -3.99
N ASP A 84 -12.08 -10.20 -3.53
CA ASP A 84 -12.08 -10.64 -2.13
C ASP A 84 -10.91 -9.97 -1.38
N TYR A 85 -11.24 -9.01 -0.53
CA TYR A 85 -10.25 -8.31 0.30
C TYR A 85 -10.00 -8.99 1.65
N GLY A 86 -10.69 -10.09 1.94
CA GLY A 86 -10.67 -10.78 3.22
C GLY A 86 -11.48 -10.07 4.31
N GLU A 87 -11.39 -10.58 5.53
CA GLU A 87 -12.11 -10.07 6.70
C GLU A 87 -11.39 -8.88 7.34
N ILE A 88 -12.17 -7.99 7.96
CA ILE A 88 -11.62 -6.93 8.81
C ILE A 88 -11.11 -7.57 10.11
N GLU A 89 -9.82 -7.43 10.35
CA GLU A 89 -9.18 -7.93 11.57
C GLU A 89 -9.37 -6.96 12.76
N PRO A 90 -9.26 -7.45 14.02
CA PRO A 90 -9.24 -6.59 15.20
C PRO A 90 -8.16 -5.51 15.13
N LEU A 91 -8.39 -4.37 15.80
CA LEU A 91 -7.43 -3.26 15.83
C LEU A 91 -6.15 -3.58 16.62
N SER A 92 -6.15 -4.61 17.47
CA SER A 92 -4.94 -5.09 18.13
C SER A 92 -3.96 -5.67 17.12
N PRO A 93 -2.65 -5.43 17.25
CA PRO A 93 -1.67 -6.07 16.40
C PRO A 93 -1.62 -7.58 16.65
N PHE A 94 -1.27 -8.35 15.63
CA PHE A 94 -1.04 -9.79 15.75
C PHE A 94 0.22 -10.06 16.59
N GLU A 95 1.31 -9.36 16.28
CA GLU A 95 2.55 -9.37 17.05
C GLU A 95 2.94 -7.94 17.42
N ARG A 96 3.56 -7.77 18.60
CA ARG A 96 3.94 -6.43 19.08
C ARG A 96 5.32 -5.99 18.64
N ARG A 97 6.17 -6.92 18.18
CA ARG A 97 7.56 -6.63 17.85
C ARG A 97 8.09 -7.60 16.81
N PHE A 98 8.76 -7.06 15.83
CA PHE A 98 9.56 -7.77 14.84
C PHE A 98 10.96 -7.17 14.82
N SER A 99 12.01 -7.98 14.69
CA SER A 99 13.36 -7.51 14.44
C SER A 99 14.08 -8.44 13.48
N ARG A 100 14.95 -7.89 12.66
CA ARG A 100 15.75 -8.62 11.70
C ARG A 100 17.11 -7.96 11.58
N GLU A 101 18.17 -8.76 11.66
CA GLU A 101 19.53 -8.31 11.40
C GLU A 101 19.77 -8.28 9.88
N MET A 102 20.33 -7.18 9.40
CA MET A 102 20.68 -6.96 8.00
C MET A 102 21.92 -6.08 7.92
N ASP A 103 22.65 -6.20 6.82
CA ASP A 103 23.78 -5.32 6.54
C ASP A 103 23.26 -3.96 6.05
N VAL A 104 23.18 -3.01 6.98
CA VAL A 104 22.68 -1.64 6.77
C VAL A 104 23.61 -0.62 7.39
N SER A 105 23.71 0.57 6.82
CA SER A 105 24.57 1.65 7.31
C SER A 105 24.10 2.28 8.61
N ALA A 106 22.82 2.18 8.91
CA ALA A 106 22.18 2.67 10.14
C ALA A 106 20.98 1.80 10.50
N PRO A 107 20.67 1.62 11.80
CA PRO A 107 19.45 0.97 12.23
C PRO A 107 18.20 1.67 11.69
N GLN A 108 17.25 0.90 11.19
CA GLN A 108 15.97 1.40 10.70
C GLN A 108 14.84 0.86 11.56
N PHE A 109 13.83 1.67 11.78
CA PHE A 109 12.66 1.26 12.56
C PHE A 109 11.35 1.74 11.95
N MET A 110 10.27 1.03 12.26
CA MET A 110 8.89 1.44 12.00
C MET A 110 8.01 1.13 13.20
N ILE A 111 7.15 2.07 13.55
CA ILE A 111 6.10 1.91 14.55
C ILE A 111 4.77 2.05 13.83
N GLY A 112 3.93 1.03 13.90
CA GLY A 112 2.64 1.01 13.22
C GLY A 112 1.48 0.79 14.17
N ALA A 113 0.33 1.33 13.79
CA ALA A 113 -0.95 1.09 14.43
C ALA A 113 -2.00 0.77 13.39
N LYS A 114 -2.87 -0.22 13.67
CA LYS A 114 -4.07 -0.46 12.86
C LYS A 114 -5.05 0.70 13.04
N LEU A 115 -5.68 1.08 11.96
CA LEU A 115 -6.80 2.03 11.94
C LEU A 115 -8.08 1.30 11.53
N GLN A 116 -9.23 1.94 11.73
CA GLN A 116 -10.50 1.41 11.26
C GLN A 116 -10.56 1.50 9.73
N PRO A 117 -10.58 0.37 9.00
CA PRO A 117 -10.65 0.36 7.55
C PRO A 117 -12.01 0.78 7.03
N GLY A 118 -12.12 0.88 5.71
CA GLY A 118 -13.36 1.19 5.02
C GLY A 118 -13.73 2.67 5.05
N GLY A 119 -14.84 2.95 4.43
CA GLY A 119 -15.30 4.30 4.12
C GLY A 119 -15.09 4.63 2.65
N GLY A 120 -15.67 5.72 2.20
CA GLY A 120 -15.55 6.19 0.81
C GLY A 120 -15.91 7.67 0.71
N GLY A 121 -15.66 8.25 -0.48
CA GLY A 121 -15.98 9.64 -0.76
C GLY A 121 -15.37 10.63 0.23
N ASP A 122 -16.09 11.70 0.52
CA ASP A 122 -15.62 12.79 1.37
C ASP A 122 -15.31 12.37 2.80
N ALA A 123 -15.99 11.36 3.33
CA ALA A 123 -15.75 10.87 4.70
C ALA A 123 -14.38 10.21 4.82
N LEU A 124 -14.00 9.41 3.83
CA LEU A 124 -12.66 8.81 3.77
C LEU A 124 -11.59 9.88 3.56
N LEU A 125 -11.79 10.81 2.63
CA LEU A 125 -10.86 11.90 2.38
C LEU A 125 -10.60 12.72 3.65
N ARG A 126 -11.66 13.05 4.41
CA ARG A 126 -11.51 13.76 5.70
C ARG A 126 -10.68 12.97 6.72
N LYS A 127 -10.87 11.65 6.82
CA LYS A 127 -10.05 10.78 7.69
C LYS A 127 -8.59 10.79 7.26
N GLN A 128 -8.32 10.64 5.97
CA GLN A 128 -6.96 10.66 5.42
C GLN A 128 -6.25 11.98 5.68
N LEU A 129 -6.92 13.11 5.41
CA LEU A 129 -6.37 14.44 5.67
C LEU A 129 -6.14 14.69 7.17
N ALA A 130 -7.09 14.31 8.02
CA ALA A 130 -6.94 14.45 9.48
C ALA A 130 -5.76 13.63 10.01
N ALA A 131 -5.60 12.38 9.55
CA ALA A 131 -4.47 11.53 9.95
C ALA A 131 -3.15 12.08 9.43
N ALA A 132 -3.09 12.54 8.18
CA ALA A 132 -1.88 13.15 7.63
C ALA A 132 -1.44 14.40 8.42
N LEU A 133 -2.40 15.26 8.80
CA LEU A 133 -2.12 16.41 9.64
C LEU A 133 -1.68 16.01 11.06
N ALA A 134 -2.36 15.04 11.67
CA ALA A 134 -2.01 14.55 13.00
C ALA A 134 -0.60 13.92 13.04
N LEU A 135 -0.27 13.08 12.07
CA LEU A 135 1.05 12.46 11.95
C LEU A 135 2.14 13.51 11.70
N ARG A 136 1.88 14.52 10.87
CA ARG A 136 2.83 15.63 10.65
C ARG A 136 3.01 16.48 11.89
N ALA A 137 1.95 16.75 12.63
CA ALA A 137 2.05 17.47 13.90
C ALA A 137 2.83 16.68 14.96
N LEU A 138 2.68 15.33 14.97
CA LEU A 138 3.35 14.46 15.93
C LEU A 138 4.82 14.21 15.55
N ALA A 139 5.10 13.84 14.32
CA ALA A 139 6.40 13.31 13.87
C ALA A 139 6.92 13.96 12.57
N GLY A 140 6.41 15.13 12.19
CA GLY A 140 6.94 15.91 11.07
C GLY A 140 8.25 16.61 11.46
N SER A 141 9.01 17.05 10.47
CA SER A 141 10.34 17.66 10.63
C SER A 141 10.38 18.93 11.52
N SER A 142 9.24 19.58 11.71
CA SER A 142 9.08 20.74 12.60
C SER A 142 8.38 20.41 13.92
N SER A 143 8.10 19.13 14.19
CA SER A 143 7.46 18.74 15.45
C SER A 143 8.45 18.81 16.63
N PRO A 144 7.97 19.13 17.85
CA PRO A 144 8.82 19.08 19.03
C PRO A 144 9.45 17.71 19.27
N LEU A 145 8.72 16.63 18.98
CA LEU A 145 9.22 15.25 19.08
C LEU A 145 10.43 15.04 18.17
N TYR A 146 10.30 15.35 16.88
CA TYR A 146 11.41 15.20 15.94
C TYR A 146 12.60 16.05 16.35
N THR A 147 12.38 17.31 16.70
CA THR A 147 13.45 18.25 17.08
C THR A 147 14.22 17.76 18.32
N SER A 148 13.52 17.25 19.35
CA SER A 148 14.15 16.67 20.53
C SER A 148 14.97 15.43 20.18
N MET A 149 14.38 14.45 19.52
CA MET A 149 15.06 13.20 19.16
C MET A 149 16.26 13.44 18.23
N TYR A 150 16.15 14.39 17.31
CA TYR A 150 17.25 14.75 16.42
C TYR A 150 18.40 15.43 17.16
N SER A 151 18.08 16.38 18.04
CA SER A 151 19.09 17.10 18.83
C SER A 151 19.83 16.20 19.85
N GLU A 152 19.16 15.15 20.32
CA GLU A 152 19.72 14.13 21.20
C GLU A 152 20.48 13.03 20.44
N GLY A 153 20.49 13.08 19.10
CA GLY A 153 21.17 12.10 18.24
C GLY A 153 20.48 10.73 18.21
N LEU A 154 19.22 10.64 18.64
CA LEU A 154 18.44 9.40 18.68
C LEU A 154 17.91 9.00 17.29
N VAL A 155 17.67 9.97 16.43
CA VAL A 155 17.21 9.73 15.05
C VAL A 155 17.95 10.62 14.07
N ARG A 156 18.18 10.11 12.87
CA ARG A 156 18.69 10.86 11.72
C ARG A 156 17.56 11.43 10.88
N SER A 157 16.48 10.66 10.74
CA SER A 157 15.31 11.05 9.98
C SER A 157 14.06 10.41 10.55
N LEU A 158 12.92 11.08 10.41
CA LEU A 158 11.58 10.50 10.59
C LEU A 158 10.74 10.75 9.35
N TRP A 159 9.89 9.80 9.05
CA TRP A 159 8.82 9.90 8.07
C TRP A 159 7.55 9.29 8.64
N ASN A 160 6.42 9.62 8.06
CA ASN A 160 5.13 9.11 8.50
C ASN A 160 4.18 8.93 7.31
N GLU A 161 3.29 7.95 7.44
CA GLU A 161 2.31 7.61 6.44
C GLU A 161 1.06 7.04 7.12
N ALA A 162 -0.09 7.21 6.49
CA ALA A 162 -1.30 6.49 6.84
C ALA A 162 -2.05 6.10 5.57
N ASP A 163 -2.52 4.85 5.52
CA ASP A 163 -3.20 4.30 4.35
C ASP A 163 -4.51 3.61 4.74
N TRP A 164 -5.49 3.66 3.82
CA TRP A 164 -6.81 3.05 3.96
C TRP A 164 -7.17 2.21 2.75
N GLY A 165 -7.30 0.92 2.98
CA GLY A 165 -7.90 -0.01 2.05
C GLY A 165 -9.30 -0.46 2.51
N PRO A 166 -9.95 -1.32 1.72
CA PRO A 166 -11.29 -1.85 2.03
C PRO A 166 -11.35 -2.62 3.36
N CYS A 167 -10.36 -3.45 3.65
CA CYS A 167 -10.32 -4.32 4.84
C CYS A 167 -9.08 -4.12 5.72
N ALA A 168 -8.17 -3.22 5.36
CA ALA A 168 -6.98 -2.89 6.14
C ALA A 168 -6.73 -1.39 6.11
N ALA A 169 -6.38 -0.82 7.25
CA ALA A 169 -5.94 0.57 7.36
C ALA A 169 -4.92 0.69 8.48
N TYR A 170 -3.90 1.48 8.27
CA TYR A 170 -2.80 1.63 9.22
C TYR A 170 -2.18 3.03 9.18
N ALA A 171 -1.53 3.38 10.27
CA ALA A 171 -0.63 4.53 10.37
C ALA A 171 0.76 4.04 10.75
N VAL A 172 1.78 4.68 10.21
CA VAL A 172 3.19 4.33 10.44
C VAL A 172 4.01 5.58 10.68
N ILE A 173 4.92 5.49 11.64
CA ILE A 173 6.06 6.40 11.79
C ILE A 173 7.31 5.54 11.64
N GLY A 174 8.19 5.91 10.74
CA GLY A 174 9.45 5.23 10.51
C GLY A 174 10.62 6.19 10.51
N GLY A 175 11.82 5.65 10.62
CA GLY A 175 13.03 6.46 10.62
C GLY A 175 14.32 5.65 10.68
N GLU A 176 15.41 6.38 10.70
CA GLU A 176 16.76 5.88 10.94
C GLU A 176 17.28 6.41 12.29
N SER A 177 17.94 5.53 13.02
CA SER A 177 18.54 5.83 14.32
C SER A 177 20.07 5.90 14.23
#